data_be094f9208f457b7c19359eefafbc6e6
#
_entry.id   be094f9208f457b7c19359eefafbc6e6
#
_cell.length_a   1.000
_cell.length_b   1.000
_cell.length_c   1.000
_cell.angle_alpha   90.00
_cell.angle_beta   90.00
_cell.angle_gamma   90.00
#
_symmetry.space_group_name_H-M   'P 1'
#
loop_
_entity.id
_entity.type
_entity.pdbx_description
1 polymer ?
#
loop_
_entity_poly.entity_id
_entity_poly.type
_entity_poly.pdbx_seq_one_letter_code
_entity_poly.pdbx_strand_id
1 'polypeptide(L)'
;KQTALFSIFGLTSSFLTVIIIYPLIFKNDNRFLRENILNKTKNILDGYVNFLNIKFILFLIIFVFLISVLNIPKLKVNFSSNQLYNPPDFLSKNETEIYKRLNSSLSKNIIISRGNSLNDALENEETLENYFTNYNALSKIFYSESRQRENIKLVENNLMPLLKKQTEYLGFDNKTYNKIKSEFENNKNEILNIEDLIENMDELKKLIVKNNGKYFIISATDEPETKIIENENIKIFNISAEINDALDKTARTAIKTALIAYIIIFFFMIIFFNKKHAIAIMIIQIISILVNLSVHSIFDLSVNIFS
;
A
#
# COMPACT_ATOMS: atom_id res chain seq x y z
N LYS A 1 7.98 11.97 3.08
CA LYS A 1 8.72 13.23 3.37
C LYS A 1 9.37 13.21 4.76
N GLN A 2 8.67 12.81 5.83
CA GLN A 2 9.22 12.76 7.21
C GLN A 2 10.40 11.78 7.34
N THR A 3 10.29 10.57 6.75
CA THR A 3 11.35 9.55 6.78
C THR A 3 12.62 10.03 6.06
N ALA A 4 12.46 10.68 4.90
CA ALA A 4 13.58 11.25 4.16
C ALA A 4 14.27 12.38 4.93
N LEU A 5 13.51 13.26 5.58
CA LEU A 5 14.04 14.30 6.45
C LEU A 5 14.80 13.70 7.65
N PHE A 6 14.24 12.69 8.30
CA PHE A 6 14.88 11.99 9.40
C PHE A 6 16.22 11.35 8.97
N SER A 7 16.23 10.70 7.81
CA SER A 7 17.47 10.12 7.25
C SER A 7 18.53 11.16 6.91
N ILE A 8 18.13 12.31 6.33
CA ILE A 8 19.05 13.41 6.05
C ILE A 8 19.63 13.97 7.36
N PHE A 9 18.79 14.24 8.35
CA PHE A 9 19.28 14.73 9.65
C PHE A 9 20.17 13.71 10.35
N GLY A 10 19.82 12.42 10.33
CA GLY A 10 20.63 11.35 10.91
C GLY A 10 22.03 11.25 10.26
N LEU A 11 22.08 11.22 8.94
CA LEU A 11 23.35 11.19 8.19
C LEU A 11 24.17 12.46 8.42
N THR A 12 23.55 13.64 8.36
CA THR A 12 24.24 14.90 8.58
C THR A 12 24.78 15.01 10.01
N SER A 13 23.99 14.60 11.00
CA SER A 13 24.41 14.55 12.42
C SER A 13 25.58 13.59 12.61
N SER A 14 25.52 12.39 12.06
CA SER A 14 26.63 11.42 12.12
C SER A 14 27.90 11.97 11.47
N PHE A 15 27.78 12.61 10.31
CA PHE A 15 28.89 13.22 9.60
C PHE A 15 29.50 14.38 10.40
N LEU A 16 28.70 15.28 10.96
CA LEU A 16 29.16 16.36 11.82
C LEU A 16 29.82 15.84 13.09
N THR A 17 29.27 14.77 13.70
CA THR A 17 29.85 14.12 14.85
C THR A 17 31.25 13.62 14.56
N VAL A 18 31.44 12.94 13.42
CA VAL A 18 32.78 12.45 13.01
C VAL A 18 33.73 13.60 12.76
N ILE A 19 33.34 14.65 12.07
CA ILE A 19 34.22 15.78 11.74
C ILE A 19 34.56 16.64 12.95
N ILE A 20 33.60 16.89 13.85
CA ILE A 20 33.78 17.81 14.97
C ILE A 20 34.28 17.08 16.21
N ILE A 21 33.63 15.98 16.58
CA ILE A 21 33.88 15.30 17.85
C ILE A 21 35.09 14.39 17.77
N TYR A 22 35.25 13.67 16.67
CA TYR A 22 36.38 12.75 16.51
C TYR A 22 37.76 13.43 16.67
N PRO A 23 38.06 14.57 16.02
CA PRO A 23 39.30 15.28 16.22
C PRO A 23 39.50 15.83 17.65
N LEU A 24 38.39 16.22 18.33
CA LEU A 24 38.43 16.72 19.71
C LEU A 24 38.79 15.60 20.71
N ILE A 25 38.25 14.41 20.51
CA ILE A 25 38.53 13.25 21.34
C ILE A 25 39.99 12.80 21.13
N PHE A 26 40.46 12.81 19.91
CA PHE A 26 41.81 12.30 19.56
C PHE A 26 42.92 13.37 19.59
N LYS A 27 42.58 14.66 19.76
CA LYS A 27 43.56 15.76 19.81
C LYS A 27 44.51 15.69 21.00
N ASN A 28 44.14 14.98 22.08
CA ASN A 28 44.93 14.93 23.33
C ASN A 28 45.52 13.57 23.66
N ASP A 29 45.31 12.56 22.84
CA ASP A 29 45.71 11.21 23.21
C ASP A 29 46.82 10.62 22.27
N ASN A 30 48.00 11.28 22.28
CA ASN A 30 49.24 10.63 21.84
C ASN A 30 49.63 9.45 22.73
N ARG A 31 48.84 9.10 23.75
CA ARG A 31 49.17 8.07 24.75
C ARG A 31 48.42 6.74 24.61
N PHE A 32 47.36 6.64 23.79
CA PHE A 32 46.48 5.44 23.82
C PHE A 32 46.68 4.44 22.69
N LEU A 33 47.31 4.83 21.60
CA LEU A 33 47.78 3.81 20.67
C LEU A 33 49.17 3.40 21.17
N ARG A 34 49.21 2.42 22.08
CA ARG A 34 50.46 1.76 22.41
C ARG A 34 51.17 1.41 21.09
N GLU A 35 52.40 1.91 20.89
CA GLU A 35 53.22 1.62 19.71
C GLU A 35 53.20 0.11 19.35
N ASN A 36 53.14 -0.75 20.38
CA ASN A 36 53.01 -2.18 20.26
C ASN A 36 51.75 -2.64 19.52
N ILE A 37 50.60 -1.98 19.69
CA ILE A 37 49.34 -2.33 18.99
C ILE A 37 49.41 -1.87 17.55
N LEU A 38 49.87 -0.64 17.31
CA LEU A 38 50.12 -0.10 15.98
C LEU A 38 51.10 -0.93 15.18
N ASN A 39 52.23 -1.27 15.78
CA ASN A 39 53.26 -2.10 15.15
C ASN A 39 52.76 -3.54 14.93
N LYS A 40 52.01 -4.12 15.85
CA LYS A 40 51.40 -5.44 15.68
C LYS A 40 50.34 -5.44 14.58
N THR A 41 49.47 -4.42 14.52
CA THR A 41 48.48 -4.26 13.46
C THR A 41 49.15 -4.00 12.11
N LYS A 42 50.21 -3.18 12.08
CA LYS A 42 51.02 -2.94 10.88
C LYS A 42 51.67 -4.22 10.38
N ASN A 43 52.33 -4.99 11.26
CA ASN A 43 52.97 -6.24 10.90
C ASN A 43 51.97 -7.28 10.39
N ILE A 44 50.77 -7.35 10.96
CA ILE A 44 49.69 -8.22 10.47
C ILE A 44 49.22 -7.75 9.09
N LEU A 45 49.02 -6.44 8.91
CA LEU A 45 48.64 -5.85 7.62
C LEU A 45 49.74 -6.04 6.56
N ASP A 46 50.99 -5.77 6.88
CA ASP A 46 52.11 -5.95 5.97
C ASP A 46 52.31 -7.43 5.61
N GLY A 47 52.16 -8.34 6.58
CA GLY A 47 52.14 -9.79 6.33
C GLY A 47 50.99 -10.21 5.42
N TYR A 48 49.79 -9.67 5.64
CA TYR A 48 48.62 -9.92 4.81
C TYR A 48 48.79 -9.37 3.38
N VAL A 49 49.27 -8.14 3.26
CA VAL A 49 49.53 -7.50 1.95
C VAL A 49 50.64 -8.23 1.17
N ASN A 50 51.70 -8.67 1.85
CA ASN A 50 52.79 -9.43 1.22
C ASN A 50 52.38 -10.85 0.82
N PHE A 51 51.45 -11.47 1.58
CA PHE A 51 50.85 -12.78 1.25
C PHE A 51 49.91 -12.69 0.05
N LEU A 52 49.18 -11.58 -0.09
CA LEU A 52 48.27 -11.36 -1.18
C LEU A 52 49.05 -10.91 -2.43
N ASN A 53 49.26 -11.85 -3.36
CA ASN A 53 49.78 -11.51 -4.67
C ASN A 53 48.84 -10.51 -5.37
N ILE A 54 49.26 -9.27 -5.59
CA ILE A 54 48.49 -8.20 -6.20
C ILE A 54 47.82 -8.66 -7.51
N LYS A 55 48.51 -9.47 -8.31
CA LYS A 55 47.96 -10.01 -9.56
C LYS A 55 46.77 -10.96 -9.32
N PHE A 56 46.86 -11.77 -8.24
CA PHE A 56 45.79 -12.67 -7.87
C PHE A 56 44.58 -11.93 -7.35
N ILE A 57 44.76 -10.90 -6.53
CA ILE A 57 43.65 -10.05 -6.04
C ILE A 57 42.95 -9.36 -7.21
N LEU A 58 43.73 -8.79 -8.13
CA LEU A 58 43.19 -8.10 -9.30
C LEU A 58 42.40 -9.06 -10.21
N PHE A 59 42.91 -10.27 -10.39
CA PHE A 59 42.21 -11.34 -11.08
C PHE A 59 40.87 -11.68 -10.39
N LEU A 60 40.88 -11.83 -9.07
CA LEU A 60 39.70 -12.15 -8.27
C LEU A 60 38.65 -11.03 -8.35
N ILE A 61 39.07 -9.77 -8.24
CA ILE A 61 38.19 -8.61 -8.39
C ILE A 61 37.51 -8.58 -9.77
N ILE A 62 38.33 -8.79 -10.84
CA ILE A 62 37.80 -8.83 -12.21
C ILE A 62 36.85 -10.02 -12.38
N PHE A 63 37.19 -11.17 -11.83
CA PHE A 63 36.32 -12.37 -11.91
C PHE A 63 34.98 -12.16 -11.21
N VAL A 64 35.00 -11.63 -9.99
CA VAL A 64 33.78 -11.29 -9.23
C VAL A 64 32.97 -10.23 -9.95
N PHE A 65 33.61 -9.21 -10.51
CA PHE A 65 32.94 -8.18 -11.29
C PHE A 65 32.24 -8.77 -12.52
N LEU A 66 32.91 -9.64 -13.28
CA LEU A 66 32.33 -10.29 -14.45
C LEU A 66 31.12 -11.17 -14.08
N ILE A 67 31.25 -11.99 -13.03
CA ILE A 67 30.12 -12.78 -12.53
C ILE A 67 28.94 -11.86 -12.12
N SER A 68 29.23 -10.76 -11.45
CA SER A 68 28.21 -9.82 -11.02
C SER A 68 27.48 -9.21 -12.21
N VAL A 69 28.19 -8.75 -13.22
CA VAL A 69 27.60 -8.16 -14.43
C VAL A 69 26.74 -9.17 -15.19
N LEU A 70 27.18 -10.43 -15.29
CA LEU A 70 26.44 -11.50 -15.99
C LEU A 70 25.11 -11.87 -15.28
N ASN A 71 25.02 -11.66 -13.97
CA ASN A 71 23.82 -11.98 -13.19
C ASN A 71 22.83 -10.81 -13.07
N ILE A 72 23.23 -9.56 -13.32
CA ILE A 72 22.33 -8.39 -13.27
C ILE A 72 21.07 -8.55 -14.13
N PRO A 73 21.14 -9.05 -15.40
CA PRO A 73 19.93 -9.20 -16.22
C PRO A 73 18.89 -10.17 -15.66
N LYS A 74 19.29 -11.05 -14.75
CA LYS A 74 18.40 -12.02 -14.07
C LYS A 74 17.78 -11.46 -12.79
N LEU A 75 18.15 -10.23 -12.40
CA LEU A 75 17.70 -9.61 -11.16
C LEU A 75 16.19 -9.37 -11.20
N LYS A 76 15.49 -9.94 -10.25
CA LYS A 76 14.06 -9.68 -10.06
C LYS A 76 13.91 -8.48 -9.13
N VAL A 77 13.22 -7.46 -9.62
CA VAL A 77 12.88 -6.27 -8.84
C VAL A 77 11.39 -6.31 -8.58
N ASN A 78 11.00 -6.31 -7.31
CA ASN A 78 9.60 -6.37 -6.92
C ASN A 78 9.37 -5.44 -5.72
N PHE A 79 8.65 -4.35 -5.95
CA PHE A 79 8.26 -3.39 -4.91
C PHE A 79 6.80 -3.56 -4.48
N SER A 80 6.20 -4.73 -4.69
CA SER A 80 4.79 -4.95 -4.36
C SER A 80 4.56 -5.00 -2.84
N SER A 81 3.41 -4.51 -2.42
CA SER A 81 2.94 -4.55 -1.04
C SER A 81 2.83 -5.97 -0.48
N ASN A 82 2.62 -6.97 -1.34
CA ASN A 82 2.54 -8.37 -0.93
C ASN A 82 3.83 -8.88 -0.27
N GLN A 83 4.97 -8.23 -0.53
CA GLN A 83 6.24 -8.58 0.14
C GLN A 83 6.37 -7.97 1.53
N LEU A 84 5.54 -6.96 1.86
CA LEU A 84 5.51 -6.33 3.18
C LEU A 84 4.79 -7.19 4.21
N TYR A 85 3.91 -8.08 3.73
CA TYR A 85 3.12 -8.98 4.55
C TYR A 85 3.40 -10.42 4.11
N ASN A 86 4.23 -11.09 4.86
CA ASN A 86 4.55 -12.51 4.66
C ASN A 86 4.23 -13.27 5.95
N PRO A 87 2.96 -13.53 6.23
CA PRO A 87 2.58 -14.24 7.43
C PRO A 87 3.07 -15.69 7.38
N PRO A 88 3.33 -16.34 8.52
CA PRO A 88 3.59 -17.76 8.58
C PRO A 88 2.48 -18.56 7.88
N ASP A 89 2.84 -19.66 7.23
CA ASP A 89 1.92 -20.47 6.39
C ASP A 89 0.62 -20.84 7.09
N PHE A 90 0.67 -21.11 8.40
CA PHE A 90 -0.51 -21.47 9.17
C PHE A 90 -1.49 -20.30 9.31
N LEU A 91 -1.00 -19.07 9.46
CA LEU A 91 -1.83 -17.86 9.51
C LEU A 91 -2.46 -17.59 8.15
N SER A 92 -1.68 -17.66 7.08
CA SER A 92 -2.17 -17.49 5.71
C SER A 92 -3.27 -18.49 5.34
N LYS A 93 -3.12 -19.77 5.74
CA LYS A 93 -4.15 -20.78 5.55
C LYS A 93 -5.41 -20.48 6.35
N ASN A 94 -5.26 -20.13 7.62
CA ASN A 94 -6.40 -19.79 8.48
C ASN A 94 -7.14 -18.55 7.97
N GLU A 95 -6.41 -17.54 7.56
CA GLU A 95 -6.96 -16.34 6.96
C GLU A 95 -7.77 -16.65 5.70
N THR A 96 -7.21 -17.46 4.80
CA THR A 96 -7.90 -17.91 3.58
C THR A 96 -9.17 -18.72 3.91
N GLU A 97 -9.14 -19.55 4.96
CA GLU A 97 -10.31 -20.32 5.38
C GLU A 97 -11.39 -19.43 6.00
N ILE A 98 -11.02 -18.45 6.80
CA ILE A 98 -11.94 -17.47 7.38
C ILE A 98 -12.63 -16.69 6.26
N TYR A 99 -11.88 -16.18 5.27
CA TYR A 99 -12.47 -15.47 4.13
C TYR A 99 -13.43 -16.35 3.33
N LYS A 100 -13.08 -17.60 3.09
CA LYS A 100 -14.01 -18.54 2.42
C LYS A 100 -15.30 -18.75 3.21
N ARG A 101 -15.21 -18.91 4.53
CA ARG A 101 -16.38 -19.12 5.39
C ARG A 101 -17.27 -17.88 5.51
N LEU A 102 -16.67 -16.69 5.53
CA LEU A 102 -17.39 -15.42 5.59
C LEU A 102 -17.97 -15.02 4.24
N ASN A 103 -17.65 -15.75 3.18
CA ASN A 103 -17.93 -15.38 1.79
C ASN A 103 -17.50 -13.92 1.47
N SER A 104 -16.45 -13.50 2.19
CA SER A 104 -15.84 -12.18 2.09
C SER A 104 -14.40 -12.38 1.67
N SER A 105 -13.99 -11.80 0.60
CA SER A 105 -12.58 -11.54 0.36
C SER A 105 -12.23 -10.19 0.99
N LEU A 106 -10.97 -9.95 1.27
CA LEU A 106 -10.47 -8.60 1.50
C LEU A 106 -10.77 -7.84 0.21
N SER A 107 -11.82 -7.03 0.24
CA SER A 107 -12.29 -6.29 -0.92
C SER A 107 -11.11 -5.55 -1.52
N LYS A 108 -10.71 -5.96 -2.74
CA LYS A 108 -9.55 -5.37 -3.41
C LYS A 108 -9.86 -3.97 -3.92
N ASN A 109 -11.13 -3.70 -4.18
CA ASN A 109 -11.59 -2.44 -4.72
C ASN A 109 -12.51 -1.75 -3.72
N ILE A 110 -12.17 -0.52 -3.39
CA ILE A 110 -13.05 0.40 -2.67
C ILE A 110 -13.75 1.27 -3.70
N ILE A 111 -15.05 1.44 -3.51
CA ILE A 111 -15.89 2.30 -4.34
C ILE A 111 -16.31 3.47 -3.46
N ILE A 112 -16.18 4.68 -3.97
CA ILE A 112 -16.61 5.89 -3.31
C ILE A 112 -17.72 6.52 -4.15
N SER A 113 -18.92 6.59 -3.59
CA SER A 113 -20.06 7.28 -4.17
C SER A 113 -20.24 8.64 -3.51
N ARG A 114 -20.32 9.71 -4.29
CA ARG A 114 -20.36 11.11 -3.83
C ARG A 114 -21.73 11.71 -4.11
N GLY A 115 -22.26 12.52 -3.18
CA GLY A 115 -23.46 13.33 -3.35
C GLY A 115 -23.37 14.68 -2.64
N ASN A 116 -24.29 15.59 -2.95
CA ASN A 116 -24.43 16.85 -2.22
C ASN A 116 -25.23 16.65 -0.90
N SER A 117 -26.04 15.60 -0.86
CA SER A 117 -26.73 15.10 0.33
C SER A 117 -26.40 13.61 0.51
N LEU A 118 -26.73 13.03 1.66
CA LEU A 118 -26.61 11.60 1.88
C LEU A 118 -27.52 10.82 0.91
N ASN A 119 -28.73 11.35 0.67
CA ASN A 119 -29.65 10.76 -0.30
C ASN A 119 -29.06 10.73 -1.72
N ASP A 120 -28.46 11.83 -2.19
CA ASP A 120 -27.81 11.87 -3.50
C ASP A 120 -26.64 10.87 -3.58
N ALA A 121 -25.89 10.72 -2.50
CA ALA A 121 -24.78 9.76 -2.45
C ALA A 121 -25.28 8.30 -2.52
N LEU A 122 -26.42 8.01 -1.86
CA LEU A 122 -27.09 6.71 -1.94
C LEU A 122 -27.66 6.43 -3.33
N GLU A 123 -28.29 7.41 -3.99
CA GLU A 123 -28.78 7.27 -5.36
C GLU A 123 -27.64 6.92 -6.32
N ASN A 124 -26.48 7.57 -6.16
CA ASN A 124 -25.30 7.22 -6.94
C ASN A 124 -24.80 5.80 -6.59
N GLU A 125 -24.78 5.41 -5.31
CA GLU A 125 -24.36 4.08 -4.89
C GLU A 125 -25.31 2.98 -5.41
N GLU A 126 -26.61 3.21 -5.46
CA GLU A 126 -27.61 2.29 -6.00
C GLU A 126 -27.34 1.93 -7.46
N THR A 127 -26.73 2.84 -8.24
CA THR A 127 -26.35 2.54 -9.63
C THR A 127 -25.30 1.45 -9.74
N LEU A 128 -24.58 1.10 -8.65
CA LEU A 128 -23.59 0.02 -8.64
C LEU A 128 -24.19 -1.35 -8.95
N GLU A 129 -25.48 -1.55 -8.72
CA GLU A 129 -26.18 -2.79 -9.09
C GLU A 129 -26.11 -3.11 -10.59
N ASN A 130 -25.95 -2.09 -11.43
CA ASN A 130 -25.80 -2.24 -12.87
C ASN A 130 -24.40 -2.70 -13.29
N TYR A 131 -23.40 -2.56 -12.41
CA TYR A 131 -22.00 -2.82 -12.70
C TYR A 131 -21.45 -4.03 -11.95
N PHE A 132 -21.91 -4.29 -10.72
CA PHE A 132 -21.41 -5.33 -9.85
C PHE A 132 -22.54 -6.25 -9.38
N THR A 133 -22.24 -7.54 -9.33
CA THR A 133 -23.15 -8.55 -8.76
C THR A 133 -22.84 -8.81 -7.29
N ASN A 134 -21.55 -8.81 -6.95
CA ASN A 134 -21.10 -9.04 -5.58
C ASN A 134 -20.34 -7.82 -5.04
N TYR A 135 -21.04 -7.02 -4.24
CA TYR A 135 -20.49 -5.85 -3.58
C TYR A 135 -21.16 -5.59 -2.24
N ASN A 136 -20.44 -4.98 -1.32
CA ASN A 136 -20.94 -4.54 -0.03
C ASN A 136 -21.18 -3.04 -0.10
N ALA A 137 -22.42 -2.62 0.08
CA ALA A 137 -22.84 -1.24 -0.05
C ALA A 137 -23.90 -0.88 0.97
N LEU A 138 -23.95 0.39 1.37
CA LEU A 138 -24.95 0.92 2.28
C LEU A 138 -26.32 0.87 1.64
N SER A 139 -26.42 1.11 0.32
CA SER A 139 -27.65 1.06 -0.48
C SER A 139 -28.32 -0.33 -0.53
N LYS A 140 -27.63 -1.39 -0.12
CA LYS A 140 -28.25 -2.72 0.08
C LYS A 140 -29.03 -2.85 1.38
N ILE A 141 -28.79 -1.94 2.32
CA ILE A 141 -29.43 -1.91 3.63
C ILE A 141 -30.47 -0.79 3.67
N PHE A 142 -30.08 0.37 3.18
CA PHE A 142 -30.92 1.56 3.15
C PHE A 142 -31.06 2.07 1.73
N TYR A 143 -32.29 2.27 1.31
CA TYR A 143 -32.61 2.80 -0.01
C TYR A 143 -32.72 4.31 -0.01
N SER A 144 -32.32 4.96 -1.10
CA SER A 144 -32.58 6.38 -1.34
C SER A 144 -34.07 6.69 -1.29
N GLU A 145 -34.44 7.95 -1.09
CA GLU A 145 -35.85 8.36 -1.10
C GLU A 145 -36.54 8.02 -2.43
N SER A 146 -35.83 8.19 -3.54
CA SER A 146 -36.40 7.85 -4.86
C SER A 146 -36.69 6.36 -4.98
N ARG A 147 -35.78 5.51 -4.50
CA ARG A 147 -35.95 4.05 -4.51
C ARG A 147 -37.05 3.60 -3.52
N GLN A 148 -37.13 4.25 -2.36
CA GLN A 148 -38.23 3.98 -1.42
C GLN A 148 -39.61 4.28 -2.06
N ARG A 149 -39.76 5.43 -2.73
CA ARG A 149 -40.97 5.79 -3.44
C ARG A 149 -41.29 4.84 -4.58
N GLU A 150 -40.28 4.39 -5.33
CA GLU A 150 -40.46 3.40 -6.38
C GLU A 150 -40.93 2.06 -5.81
N ASN A 151 -40.33 1.60 -4.72
CA ASN A 151 -40.74 0.37 -4.04
C ASN A 151 -42.18 0.46 -3.52
N ILE A 152 -42.63 1.60 -2.97
CA ILE A 152 -44.00 1.82 -2.54
C ILE A 152 -44.97 1.69 -3.73
N LYS A 153 -44.64 2.27 -4.89
CA LYS A 153 -45.44 2.12 -6.11
C LYS A 153 -45.50 0.68 -6.60
N LEU A 154 -44.38 -0.05 -6.51
CA LEU A 154 -44.33 -1.48 -6.87
C LEU A 154 -45.23 -2.32 -5.94
N VAL A 155 -45.21 -2.05 -4.64
CA VAL A 155 -46.09 -2.69 -3.67
C VAL A 155 -47.54 -2.37 -3.99
N GLU A 156 -47.87 -1.11 -4.21
CA GLU A 156 -49.26 -0.66 -4.51
C GLU A 156 -49.81 -1.31 -5.79
N ASN A 157 -49.03 -1.26 -6.88
CA ASN A 157 -49.52 -1.68 -8.20
C ASN A 157 -49.45 -3.19 -8.44
N ASN A 158 -48.47 -3.88 -7.84
CA ASN A 158 -48.20 -5.29 -8.13
C ASN A 158 -48.50 -6.19 -6.93
N LEU A 159 -47.96 -5.89 -5.75
CA LEU A 159 -48.04 -6.79 -4.61
C LEU A 159 -49.43 -6.79 -3.97
N MET A 160 -50.06 -5.63 -3.81
CA MET A 160 -51.38 -5.54 -3.18
C MET A 160 -52.47 -6.26 -3.98
N PRO A 161 -52.57 -6.15 -5.33
CA PRO A 161 -53.49 -6.95 -6.13
C PRO A 161 -53.23 -8.46 -6.06
N LEU A 162 -51.92 -8.87 -6.02
CA LEU A 162 -51.57 -10.27 -5.85
C LEU A 162 -51.94 -10.81 -4.47
N LEU A 163 -51.72 -10.02 -3.42
CA LEU A 163 -52.08 -10.37 -2.05
C LEU A 163 -53.60 -10.59 -1.94
N LYS A 164 -54.40 -9.74 -2.59
CA LYS A 164 -55.86 -9.90 -2.62
C LYS A 164 -56.27 -11.24 -3.25
N LYS A 165 -55.71 -11.58 -4.42
CA LYS A 165 -55.96 -12.85 -5.09
C LYS A 165 -55.53 -14.05 -4.25
N GLN A 166 -54.40 -13.96 -3.57
CA GLN A 166 -53.86 -15.03 -2.72
C GLN A 166 -54.73 -15.24 -1.47
N THR A 167 -55.20 -14.17 -0.83
CA THR A 167 -56.08 -14.28 0.35
C THR A 167 -57.43 -14.91 -0.04
N GLU A 168 -58.01 -14.55 -1.18
CA GLU A 168 -59.20 -15.17 -1.72
C GLU A 168 -58.97 -16.66 -2.04
N TYR A 169 -57.87 -17.00 -2.70
CA TYR A 169 -57.55 -18.40 -3.07
C TYR A 169 -57.32 -19.30 -1.84
N LEU A 170 -56.69 -18.79 -0.79
CA LEU A 170 -56.38 -19.51 0.44
C LEU A 170 -57.55 -19.55 1.41
N GLY A 171 -58.69 -18.93 1.08
CA GLY A 171 -59.87 -18.88 1.93
C GLY A 171 -59.73 -18.03 3.19
N PHE A 172 -58.79 -17.10 3.21
CA PHE A 172 -58.68 -16.15 4.30
C PHE A 172 -59.81 -15.13 4.27
N ASP A 173 -60.24 -14.69 5.46
CA ASP A 173 -61.25 -13.64 5.60
C ASP A 173 -60.75 -12.32 5.00
N ASN A 174 -61.59 -11.64 4.28
CA ASN A 174 -61.34 -10.30 3.73
C ASN A 174 -60.91 -9.27 4.79
N LYS A 175 -61.18 -9.51 6.06
CA LYS A 175 -60.71 -8.69 7.17
C LYS A 175 -59.16 -8.60 7.23
N THR A 176 -58.49 -9.73 6.98
CA THR A 176 -57.01 -9.77 7.00
C THR A 176 -56.44 -8.89 5.89
N TYR A 177 -56.92 -9.04 4.66
CA TYR A 177 -56.54 -8.19 3.55
C TYR A 177 -56.83 -6.69 3.81
N ASN A 178 -58.02 -6.39 4.28
CA ASN A 178 -58.42 -4.99 4.57
C ASN A 178 -57.55 -4.36 5.66
N LYS A 179 -57.16 -5.14 6.67
CA LYS A 179 -56.21 -4.66 7.70
C LYS A 179 -54.86 -4.32 7.12
N ILE A 180 -54.26 -5.23 6.33
CA ILE A 180 -52.95 -4.99 5.69
C ILE A 180 -53.05 -3.78 4.76
N LYS A 181 -54.12 -3.70 3.96
CA LYS A 181 -54.37 -2.57 3.06
C LYS A 181 -54.48 -1.24 3.82
N SER A 182 -55.21 -1.19 4.91
CA SER A 182 -55.33 0.03 5.71
C SER A 182 -54.03 0.47 6.36
N GLU A 183 -53.23 -0.48 6.86
CA GLU A 183 -51.89 -0.20 7.41
C GLU A 183 -50.94 0.33 6.33
N PHE A 184 -50.98 -0.28 5.13
CA PHE A 184 -50.18 0.21 4.00
C PHE A 184 -50.61 1.64 3.58
N GLU A 185 -51.92 1.90 3.40
CA GLU A 185 -52.42 3.23 3.02
C GLU A 185 -52.06 4.32 4.05
N ASN A 186 -52.07 3.98 5.32
CA ASN A 186 -51.68 4.90 6.39
C ASN A 186 -50.22 5.25 6.39
N ASN A 187 -49.34 4.29 6.05
CA ASN A 187 -47.88 4.44 6.18
C ASN A 187 -47.16 4.69 4.84
N LYS A 188 -47.81 4.55 3.68
CA LYS A 188 -47.19 4.66 2.34
C LYS A 188 -46.55 6.01 2.03
N ASN A 189 -46.90 7.06 2.79
CA ASN A 189 -46.32 8.38 2.62
C ASN A 189 -45.14 8.64 3.59
N GLU A 190 -44.87 7.72 4.50
CA GLU A 190 -43.76 7.82 5.43
C GLU A 190 -42.47 7.32 4.73
N ILE A 191 -41.59 8.24 4.39
CA ILE A 191 -40.27 7.95 3.85
C ILE A 191 -39.32 7.95 5.02
N LEU A 192 -38.51 6.89 5.13
CA LEU A 192 -37.50 6.77 6.17
C LEU A 192 -36.40 7.80 5.95
N ASN A 193 -36.17 8.64 6.94
CA ASN A 193 -35.01 9.52 6.96
C ASN A 193 -33.77 8.72 7.35
N ILE A 194 -32.87 8.53 6.41
CA ILE A 194 -31.68 7.68 6.58
C ILE A 194 -30.67 8.34 7.49
N GLU A 195 -30.55 9.67 7.51
CA GLU A 195 -29.64 10.39 8.40
C GLU A 195 -29.96 10.09 9.87
N ASP A 196 -31.25 10.13 10.26
CA ASP A 196 -31.70 9.85 11.62
C ASP A 196 -31.43 8.39 12.04
N LEU A 197 -31.59 7.45 11.10
CA LEU A 197 -31.32 6.03 11.36
C LEU A 197 -29.83 5.74 11.56
N ILE A 198 -28.98 6.32 10.72
CA ILE A 198 -27.52 6.09 10.76
C ILE A 198 -26.90 6.76 11.97
N GLU A 199 -27.46 7.87 12.47
CA GLU A 199 -26.97 8.50 13.70
C GLU A 199 -26.93 7.55 14.91
N ASN A 200 -27.78 6.55 14.92
CA ASN A 200 -27.87 5.54 15.98
C ASN A 200 -27.10 4.25 15.69
N MET A 201 -26.35 4.18 14.55
CA MET A 201 -25.65 2.99 14.10
C MET A 201 -24.16 3.27 13.86
N ASP A 202 -23.34 3.20 14.90
CA ASP A 202 -21.92 3.55 14.86
C ASP A 202 -21.11 2.80 13.80
N GLU A 203 -21.47 1.55 13.50
CA GLU A 203 -20.77 0.75 12.48
C GLU A 203 -21.01 1.29 11.06
N LEU A 204 -22.23 1.70 10.75
CA LEU A 204 -22.58 2.21 9.43
C LEU A 204 -22.13 3.67 9.24
N LYS A 205 -22.05 4.41 10.33
CA LYS A 205 -21.50 5.78 10.34
C LYS A 205 -20.07 5.84 9.82
N LYS A 206 -19.27 4.78 10.04
CA LYS A 206 -17.89 4.67 9.55
C LYS A 206 -17.80 4.58 8.03
N LEU A 207 -18.87 4.16 7.36
CA LEU A 207 -18.92 4.07 5.89
C LEU A 207 -19.26 5.41 5.24
N ILE A 208 -19.60 6.43 6.03
CA ILE A 208 -20.05 7.72 5.54
C ILE A 208 -19.04 8.78 5.98
N VAL A 209 -18.52 9.54 5.02
CA VAL A 209 -17.62 10.66 5.28
C VAL A 209 -18.29 11.95 4.76
N LYS A 210 -18.37 12.96 5.63
CA LYS A 210 -18.81 14.30 5.24
C LYS A 210 -17.59 15.23 5.14
N ASN A 211 -17.37 15.81 3.97
CA ASN A 211 -16.27 16.72 3.75
C ASN A 211 -16.68 17.85 2.78
N ASN A 212 -16.37 19.09 3.14
CA ASN A 212 -16.68 20.28 2.34
C ASN A 212 -18.14 20.35 1.85
N GLY A 213 -19.09 19.99 2.71
CA GLY A 213 -20.52 20.01 2.39
C GLY A 213 -20.99 18.89 1.47
N LYS A 214 -20.15 17.93 1.14
CA LYS A 214 -20.46 16.74 0.34
C LYS A 214 -20.42 15.48 1.20
N TYR A 215 -21.23 14.53 0.82
CA TYR A 215 -21.28 13.19 1.42
C TYR A 215 -20.57 12.20 0.51
N PHE A 216 -19.84 11.28 1.13
CA PHE A 216 -19.14 10.20 0.47
C PHE A 216 -19.51 8.89 1.17
N ILE A 217 -19.95 7.91 0.41
CA ILE A 217 -20.25 6.57 0.91
C ILE A 217 -19.17 5.62 0.41
N ILE A 218 -18.67 4.80 1.32
CA ILE A 218 -17.61 3.83 1.06
C ILE A 218 -18.24 2.45 0.91
N SER A 219 -18.11 1.89 -0.26
CA SER A 219 -18.52 0.52 -0.61
C SER A 219 -17.32 -0.30 -1.02
N ALA A 220 -17.50 -1.61 -1.13
CA ALA A 220 -16.40 -2.50 -1.46
C ALA A 220 -16.84 -3.65 -2.37
N THR A 221 -15.99 -4.06 -3.31
CA THR A 221 -16.21 -5.20 -4.19
C THR A 221 -14.94 -5.99 -4.45
N ASP A 222 -15.11 -7.30 -4.66
CA ASP A 222 -14.04 -8.21 -5.08
C ASP A 222 -13.98 -8.38 -6.60
N GLU A 223 -15.01 -7.88 -7.30
CA GLU A 223 -15.04 -7.97 -8.74
C GLU A 223 -13.96 -7.09 -9.36
N PRO A 224 -13.29 -7.56 -10.43
CA PRO A 224 -12.30 -6.76 -11.13
C PRO A 224 -12.95 -5.52 -11.75
N GLU A 225 -12.18 -4.45 -11.82
CA GLU A 225 -12.55 -3.20 -12.48
C GLU A 225 -12.61 -3.38 -14.01
N THR A 226 -13.51 -4.24 -14.49
CA THR A 226 -13.65 -4.53 -15.91
C THR A 226 -14.66 -3.63 -16.61
N LYS A 227 -15.47 -2.90 -15.84
CA LYS A 227 -16.52 -2.03 -16.36
C LYS A 227 -16.17 -0.58 -16.06
N ILE A 228 -16.15 0.24 -17.09
CA ILE A 228 -16.03 1.70 -16.93
C ILE A 228 -17.36 2.19 -16.34
N ILE A 229 -17.30 2.75 -15.15
CA ILE A 229 -18.44 3.44 -14.57
C ILE A 229 -18.45 4.87 -15.14
N GLU A 230 -19.40 5.14 -16.02
CA GLU A 230 -19.61 6.45 -16.64
C GLU A 230 -20.30 7.46 -15.68
N ASN A 231 -20.03 7.39 -14.40
CA ASN A 231 -20.61 8.29 -13.41
C ASN A 231 -19.50 9.08 -12.72
N GLU A 232 -19.46 10.40 -12.94
CA GLU A 232 -18.48 11.30 -12.32
C GLU A 232 -18.55 11.31 -10.78
N ASN A 233 -19.66 10.87 -10.21
CA ASN A 233 -19.86 10.81 -8.78
C ASN A 233 -19.41 9.48 -8.15
N ILE A 234 -18.94 8.52 -8.96
CA ILE A 234 -18.45 7.24 -8.50
C ILE A 234 -16.98 7.11 -8.86
N LYS A 235 -16.15 6.74 -7.88
CA LYS A 235 -14.74 6.42 -8.09
C LYS A 235 -14.41 5.06 -7.51
N ILE A 236 -13.70 4.25 -8.29
CA ILE A 236 -13.18 2.97 -7.85
C ILE A 236 -11.70 3.13 -7.55
N PHE A 237 -11.27 2.56 -6.43
CA PHE A 237 -9.88 2.55 -6.00
C PHE A 237 -9.43 1.11 -5.75
N ASN A 238 -8.47 0.64 -6.51
CA ASN A 238 -7.78 -0.60 -6.19
C ASN A 238 -6.65 -0.27 -5.21
N ILE A 239 -6.88 -0.55 -3.91
CA ILE A 239 -5.92 -0.23 -2.85
C ILE A 239 -4.56 -0.87 -3.12
N SER A 240 -4.54 -2.14 -3.52
CA SER A 240 -3.29 -2.85 -3.80
C SER A 240 -2.54 -2.22 -4.97
N ALA A 241 -3.23 -1.83 -6.03
CA ALA A 241 -2.62 -1.17 -7.18
C ALA A 241 -2.08 0.22 -6.82
N GLU A 242 -2.85 1.02 -6.08
CA GLU A 242 -2.42 2.35 -5.63
C GLU A 242 -1.22 2.29 -4.69
N ILE A 243 -1.21 1.35 -3.74
CA ILE A 243 -0.07 1.13 -2.85
C ILE A 243 1.15 0.69 -3.66
N ASN A 244 1.00 -0.25 -4.59
CA ASN A 244 2.10 -0.73 -5.42
C ASN A 244 2.67 0.38 -6.30
N ASP A 245 1.83 1.23 -6.90
CA ASP A 245 2.28 2.38 -7.69
C ASP A 245 3.02 3.41 -6.81
N ALA A 246 2.51 3.68 -5.61
CA ALA A 246 3.19 4.56 -4.65
C ALA A 246 4.54 3.99 -4.21
N LEU A 247 4.64 2.68 -3.96
CA LEU A 247 5.88 2.00 -3.61
C LEU A 247 6.89 2.05 -4.76
N ASP A 248 6.47 1.76 -5.99
CA ASP A 248 7.33 1.82 -7.18
C ASP A 248 7.85 3.25 -7.43
N LYS A 249 6.99 4.26 -7.35
CA LYS A 249 7.39 5.67 -7.45
C LYS A 249 8.39 6.07 -6.36
N THR A 250 8.16 5.60 -5.13
CA THR A 250 9.07 5.87 -4.00
C THR A 250 10.42 5.22 -4.22
N ALA A 251 10.45 3.96 -4.63
CA ALA A 251 11.68 3.24 -4.92
C ALA A 251 12.48 3.89 -6.06
N ARG A 252 11.82 4.24 -7.17
CA ARG A 252 12.47 4.97 -8.28
C ARG A 252 13.04 6.31 -7.84
N THR A 253 12.33 7.04 -6.98
CA THR A 253 12.80 8.31 -6.42
C THR A 253 14.01 8.10 -5.51
N ALA A 254 13.99 7.07 -4.66
CA ALA A 254 15.12 6.72 -3.80
C ALA A 254 16.38 6.37 -4.60
N ILE A 255 16.23 5.56 -5.67
CA ILE A 255 17.35 5.22 -6.56
C ILE A 255 17.93 6.49 -7.22
N LYS A 256 17.09 7.37 -7.76
CA LYS A 256 17.56 8.64 -8.36
C LYS A 256 18.30 9.51 -7.33
N THR A 257 17.75 9.63 -6.13
CA THR A 257 18.37 10.42 -5.05
C THR A 257 19.71 9.82 -4.62
N ALA A 258 19.79 8.48 -4.51
CA ALA A 258 21.04 7.79 -4.20
C ALA A 258 22.12 8.04 -5.27
N LEU A 259 21.77 7.97 -6.55
CA LEU A 259 22.69 8.27 -7.65
C LEU A 259 23.22 9.71 -7.58
N ILE A 260 22.35 10.68 -7.32
CA ILE A 260 22.75 12.09 -7.15
C ILE A 260 23.69 12.22 -5.95
N ALA A 261 23.37 11.57 -4.82
CA ALA A 261 24.22 11.58 -3.63
C ALA A 261 25.61 10.98 -3.92
N TYR A 262 25.70 9.86 -4.65
CA TYR A 262 26.96 9.28 -5.06
C TYR A 262 27.79 10.23 -5.95
N ILE A 263 27.17 10.95 -6.87
CA ILE A 263 27.84 11.95 -7.71
C ILE A 263 28.41 13.08 -6.83
N ILE A 264 27.62 13.58 -5.88
CA ILE A 264 28.06 14.63 -4.95
C ILE A 264 29.25 14.14 -4.10
N ILE A 265 29.14 12.93 -3.52
CA ILE A 265 30.21 12.32 -2.73
C ILE A 265 31.48 12.18 -3.57
N PHE A 266 31.35 11.76 -4.84
CA PHE A 266 32.52 11.63 -5.73
C PHE A 266 33.22 12.98 -5.95
N PHE A 267 32.48 14.06 -6.18
CA PHE A 267 33.06 15.40 -6.29
C PHE A 267 33.78 15.83 -5.00
N PHE A 268 33.18 15.61 -3.83
CA PHE A 268 33.85 15.87 -2.56
C PHE A 268 35.13 15.04 -2.40
N MET A 269 35.09 13.77 -2.75
CA MET A 269 36.26 12.90 -2.69
C MET A 269 37.41 13.38 -3.58
N ILE A 270 37.11 13.93 -4.78
CA ILE A 270 38.13 14.50 -5.66
C ILE A 270 38.77 15.77 -5.06
N ILE A 271 37.98 16.57 -4.33
CA ILE A 271 38.45 17.81 -3.70
C ILE A 271 39.37 17.50 -2.50
N PHE A 272 38.97 16.56 -1.65
CA PHE A 272 39.70 16.25 -0.41
C PHE A 272 40.81 15.20 -0.56
N PHE A 273 40.73 14.35 -1.58
CA PHE A 273 41.69 13.28 -1.82
C PHE A 273 42.32 13.41 -3.21
N ASN A 274 43.48 12.76 -3.40
CA ASN A 274 44.08 12.64 -4.73
C ASN A 274 43.09 11.90 -5.68
N LYS A 275 42.98 12.37 -6.91
CA LYS A 275 42.05 11.80 -7.95
C LYS A 275 42.17 10.28 -8.05
N LYS A 276 43.40 9.71 -7.98
CA LYS A 276 43.60 8.25 -8.03
C LYS A 276 42.94 7.52 -6.87
N HIS A 277 43.03 8.06 -5.65
CA HIS A 277 42.45 7.46 -4.47
C HIS A 277 40.91 7.61 -4.48
N ALA A 278 40.38 8.76 -4.90
CA ALA A 278 38.96 8.99 -5.05
C ALA A 278 38.33 7.98 -6.02
N ILE A 279 38.93 7.79 -7.19
CA ILE A 279 38.46 6.82 -8.19
C ILE A 279 38.53 5.38 -7.63
N ALA A 280 39.62 5.01 -6.95
CA ALA A 280 39.75 3.67 -6.38
C ALA A 280 38.67 3.37 -5.34
N ILE A 281 38.35 4.31 -4.45
CA ILE A 281 37.32 4.16 -3.44
C ILE A 281 35.92 4.01 -4.11
N MET A 282 35.63 4.83 -5.13
CA MET A 282 34.35 4.74 -5.85
C MET A 282 34.21 3.42 -6.60
N ILE A 283 35.25 2.92 -7.23
CA ILE A 283 35.25 1.62 -7.91
C ILE A 283 34.91 0.49 -6.92
N ILE A 284 35.52 0.51 -5.72
CA ILE A 284 35.26 -0.49 -4.69
C ILE A 284 33.78 -0.47 -4.27
N GLN A 285 33.21 0.71 -4.07
CA GLN A 285 31.78 0.84 -3.71
C GLN A 285 30.87 0.34 -4.83
N ILE A 286 31.16 0.68 -6.08
CA ILE A 286 30.39 0.19 -7.23
C ILE A 286 30.44 -1.34 -7.31
N ILE A 287 31.63 -1.93 -7.16
CA ILE A 287 31.80 -3.39 -7.15
C ILE A 287 31.01 -4.02 -6.00
N SER A 288 31.06 -3.43 -4.80
CA SER A 288 30.30 -3.92 -3.65
C SER A 288 28.79 -3.92 -3.91
N ILE A 289 28.24 -2.87 -4.51
CA ILE A 289 26.82 -2.81 -4.90
C ILE A 289 26.50 -3.89 -5.95
N LEU A 290 27.34 -4.04 -6.97
CA LEU A 290 27.14 -5.04 -8.02
C LEU A 290 27.19 -6.47 -7.46
N VAL A 291 28.10 -6.75 -6.53
CA VAL A 291 28.19 -8.04 -5.84
C VAL A 291 26.91 -8.31 -5.04
N ASN A 292 26.44 -7.33 -4.27
CA ASN A 292 25.21 -7.48 -3.49
C ASN A 292 24.01 -7.79 -4.41
N LEU A 293 23.83 -7.03 -5.48
CA LEU A 293 22.77 -7.30 -6.47
C LEU A 293 22.93 -8.67 -7.14
N SER A 294 24.16 -9.09 -7.41
CA SER A 294 24.45 -10.41 -7.99
C SER A 294 24.09 -11.54 -7.04
N VAL A 295 24.37 -11.39 -5.74
CA VAL A 295 23.96 -12.35 -4.70
C VAL A 295 22.45 -12.51 -4.68
N HIS A 296 21.69 -11.42 -4.72
CA HIS A 296 20.23 -11.49 -4.83
C HIS A 296 19.79 -12.27 -6.07
N SER A 297 20.43 -12.03 -7.22
CA SER A 297 20.13 -12.73 -8.47
C SER A 297 20.47 -14.23 -8.42
N ILE A 298 21.62 -14.61 -7.84
CA ILE A 298 22.06 -16.01 -7.76
C ILE A 298 21.15 -16.83 -6.85
N PHE A 299 20.69 -16.27 -5.75
CA PHE A 299 19.79 -16.93 -4.79
C PHE A 299 18.30 -16.76 -5.14
N ASP A 300 17.99 -16.22 -6.31
CA ASP A 300 16.63 -15.93 -6.78
C ASP A 300 15.81 -15.07 -5.79
N LEU A 301 16.51 -14.21 -5.05
CA LEU A 301 15.90 -13.27 -4.13
C LEU A 301 15.52 -11.99 -4.89
N SER A 302 14.27 -11.56 -4.76
CA SER A 302 13.87 -10.29 -5.34
C SER A 302 14.44 -9.12 -4.54
N VAL A 303 14.94 -8.12 -5.24
CA VAL A 303 15.26 -6.83 -4.62
C VAL A 303 13.95 -6.13 -4.29
N ASN A 304 13.79 -5.77 -3.05
CA ASN A 304 12.61 -5.09 -2.53
C ASN A 304 13.00 -3.75 -1.86
N ILE A 305 12.01 -3.06 -1.30
CA ILE A 305 12.21 -1.75 -0.64
C ILE A 305 13.18 -1.81 0.56
N PHE A 306 13.45 -3.00 1.12
CA PHE A 306 14.29 -3.22 2.30
C PHE A 306 15.65 -3.85 1.96
N SER A 307 15.94 -4.12 0.70
CA SER A 307 17.20 -4.77 0.24
C SER A 307 18.37 -3.83 0.19
#